data_2ee140ff0e7a97f6b670665e0ee796ed
#
_entry.id   2ee140ff0e7a97f6b670665e0ee796ed
#
_cell.length_a   1.000
_cell.length_b   1.000
_cell.length_c   1.000
_cell.angle_alpha   90.00
_cell.angle_beta   90.00
_cell.angle_gamma   90.00
#
_symmetry.space_group_name_H-M   'P 1'
#
loop_
_entity.id
_entity.type
_entity.pdbx_description
1 polymer ?
#
loop_
_entity_poly.entity_id
_entity_poly.type
_entity_poly.pdbx_seq_one_letter_code
_entity_poly.pdbx_strand_id
1 'polypeptide(L)'
;MLTEWIRNHLDQPHTLASLAERAALSQRTLQRQFLEATGLSPIDWVIRERVALARELLETTDRPLHWIAERAGFGSLESFRRHFRVLAQASPAAYRRQLQIR
;
A
#
# COMPACT_ATOMS: atom_id res chain seq x y z
N MET A 1 -3.07 4.65 17.38
CA MET A 1 -4.08 4.86 16.31
C MET A 1 -3.91 3.82 15.23
N LEU A 2 -4.99 3.31 14.67
CA LEU A 2 -4.95 2.22 13.71
C LEU A 2 -4.13 2.55 12.45
N THR A 3 -4.31 3.75 11.90
CA THR A 3 -3.60 4.15 10.68
C THR A 3 -2.08 4.17 10.87
N GLU A 4 -1.60 4.63 12.00
CA GLU A 4 -0.17 4.60 12.30
C GLU A 4 0.33 3.17 12.42
N TRP A 5 -0.44 2.32 13.09
CA TRP A 5 -0.07 0.92 13.22
C TRP A 5 0.02 0.25 11.85
N ILE A 6 -0.93 0.50 10.95
CA ILE A 6 -0.90 -0.05 9.60
C ILE A 6 0.34 0.42 8.85
N ARG A 7 0.67 1.72 8.91
CA ARG A 7 1.86 2.26 8.25
C ARG A 7 3.15 1.58 8.70
N ASN A 8 3.21 1.20 9.97
CA ASN A 8 4.38 0.52 10.52
C ASN A 8 4.38 -0.98 10.26
N HIS A 9 3.32 -1.53 9.66
CA HIS A 9 3.14 -2.96 9.42
C HIS A 9 2.64 -3.26 8.01
N LEU A 10 3.03 -2.42 7.03
CA LEU A 10 2.58 -2.60 5.64
C LEU A 10 3.10 -3.88 4.99
N ASP A 11 4.23 -4.41 5.47
CA ASP A 11 4.80 -5.66 4.98
C ASP A 11 4.03 -6.91 5.41
N GLN A 12 3.05 -6.75 6.31
CA GLN A 12 2.22 -7.85 6.78
C GLN A 12 0.90 -7.91 6.02
N PRO A 13 0.28 -9.10 5.91
CA PRO A 13 -1.03 -9.20 5.28
C PRO A 13 -2.10 -8.51 6.14
N HIS A 14 -3.02 -7.85 5.47
CA HIS A 14 -4.16 -7.20 6.13
C HIS A 14 -5.45 -7.59 5.43
N THR A 15 -6.46 -7.91 6.21
CA THR A 15 -7.82 -8.13 5.74
C THR A 15 -8.76 -7.20 6.49
N LEU A 16 -9.95 -6.98 5.94
CA LEU A 16 -10.97 -6.20 6.65
C LEU A 16 -11.25 -6.80 8.03
N ALA A 17 -11.34 -8.13 8.11
CA ALA A 17 -11.57 -8.83 9.37
C ALA A 17 -10.44 -8.59 10.38
N SER A 18 -9.17 -8.71 9.94
CA SER A 18 -8.04 -8.54 10.85
C SER A 18 -7.92 -7.10 11.36
N LEU A 19 -8.20 -6.13 10.50
CA LEU A 19 -8.15 -4.73 10.90
C LEU A 19 -9.29 -4.38 11.86
N ALA A 20 -10.48 -4.91 11.61
CA ALA A 20 -11.62 -4.70 12.51
C ALA A 20 -11.38 -5.31 13.88
N GLU A 21 -10.82 -6.51 13.92
CA GLU A 21 -10.46 -7.17 15.17
C GLU A 21 -9.44 -6.34 15.95
N ARG A 22 -8.41 -5.84 15.29
CA ARG A 22 -7.39 -5.03 15.93
C ARG A 22 -7.96 -3.73 16.48
N ALA A 23 -8.92 -3.13 15.78
CA ALA A 23 -9.56 -1.89 16.21
C ALA A 23 -10.67 -2.11 17.24
N ALA A 24 -10.99 -3.37 17.54
CA ALA A 24 -12.12 -3.74 18.40
C ALA A 24 -13.46 -3.18 17.88
N LEU A 25 -13.64 -3.21 16.56
CA LEU A 25 -14.82 -2.73 15.87
C LEU A 25 -15.40 -3.83 14.99
N SER A 26 -16.70 -3.72 14.68
CA SER A 26 -17.26 -4.55 13.62
C SER A 26 -16.69 -4.12 12.27
N GLN A 27 -16.70 -5.01 11.29
CA GLN A 27 -16.26 -4.68 9.95
C GLN A 27 -17.05 -3.51 9.36
N ARG A 28 -18.36 -3.51 9.57
CA ARG A 28 -19.24 -2.46 9.09
C ARG A 28 -18.87 -1.09 9.69
N THR A 29 -18.64 -1.05 10.99
CA THR A 29 -18.27 0.18 11.67
C THR A 29 -16.91 0.70 11.18
N LEU A 30 -15.94 -0.21 11.03
CA LEU A 30 -14.62 0.16 10.52
C LEU A 30 -14.72 0.75 9.11
N GLN A 31 -15.47 0.11 8.22
CA GLN A 31 -15.67 0.63 6.86
C GLN A 31 -16.28 2.01 6.85
N ARG A 32 -17.32 2.22 7.67
CA ARG A 32 -17.97 3.52 7.76
C ARG A 32 -17.00 4.60 8.25
N GLN A 33 -16.26 4.31 9.32
CA GLN A 33 -15.33 5.28 9.87
C GLN A 33 -14.21 5.63 8.90
N PHE A 34 -13.67 4.64 8.17
CA PHE A 34 -12.65 4.90 7.15
C PHE A 34 -13.20 5.74 6.01
N LEU A 35 -14.39 5.42 5.53
CA LEU A 35 -15.00 6.17 4.45
C LEU A 35 -15.24 7.63 4.86
N GLU A 36 -15.74 7.86 6.08
CA GLU A 36 -15.97 9.21 6.60
C GLU A 36 -14.66 9.98 6.76
N ALA A 37 -13.61 9.32 7.24
CA ALA A 37 -12.34 9.98 7.55
C ALA A 37 -11.44 10.16 6.32
N THR A 38 -11.44 9.22 5.37
CA THR A 38 -10.47 9.19 4.28
C THR A 38 -11.10 9.19 2.89
N GLY A 39 -12.39 8.92 2.77
CA GLY A 39 -13.04 8.71 1.48
C GLY A 39 -12.77 7.34 0.87
N LEU A 40 -12.10 6.45 1.58
CA LEU A 40 -11.68 5.14 1.07
C LEU A 40 -12.12 4.02 2.02
N SER A 41 -12.30 2.82 1.47
CA SER A 41 -12.41 1.63 2.30
C SER A 41 -11.06 1.36 2.99
N PRO A 42 -11.06 0.58 4.10
CA PRO A 42 -9.80 0.28 4.78
C PRO A 42 -8.77 -0.39 3.88
N ILE A 43 -9.18 -1.35 3.05
CA ILE A 43 -8.24 -2.07 2.18
C ILE A 43 -7.73 -1.17 1.05
N ASP A 44 -8.57 -0.34 0.46
CA ASP A 44 -8.11 0.64 -0.55
C ASP A 44 -7.11 1.62 0.05
N TRP A 45 -7.35 2.05 1.28
CA TRP A 45 -6.41 2.91 2.00
C TRP A 45 -5.06 2.23 2.20
N VAL A 46 -5.06 0.94 2.60
CA VAL A 46 -3.83 0.15 2.77
C VAL A 46 -3.07 0.06 1.45
N ILE A 47 -3.77 -0.22 0.35
CA ILE A 47 -3.13 -0.32 -0.98
C ILE A 47 -2.46 1.00 -1.36
N ARG A 48 -3.12 2.13 -1.11
CA ARG A 48 -2.53 3.44 -1.40
C ARG A 48 -1.29 3.72 -0.55
N GLU A 49 -1.30 3.32 0.71
CA GLU A 49 -0.13 3.46 1.57
C GLU A 49 1.03 2.57 1.09
N ARG A 50 0.71 1.35 0.62
CA ARG A 50 1.71 0.45 0.05
C ARG A 50 2.33 1.03 -1.22
N VAL A 51 1.51 1.61 -2.10
CA VAL A 51 2.03 2.25 -3.32
C VAL A 51 2.90 3.46 -2.95
N ALA A 52 2.51 4.25 -1.97
CA ALA A 52 3.32 5.38 -1.51
C ALA A 52 4.69 4.93 -0.98
N LEU A 53 4.72 3.85 -0.19
CA LEU A 53 5.99 3.28 0.28
C LEU A 53 6.83 2.76 -0.89
N ALA A 54 6.19 2.08 -1.86
CA ALA A 54 6.90 1.60 -3.04
C ALA A 54 7.52 2.74 -3.84
N ARG A 55 6.82 3.85 -4.01
CA ARG A 55 7.39 5.05 -4.66
C ARG A 55 8.65 5.52 -3.94
N GLU A 56 8.58 5.63 -2.63
CA GLU A 56 9.72 6.05 -1.83
C GLU A 56 10.89 5.09 -2.01
N LEU A 57 10.65 3.78 -1.99
CA LEU A 57 11.70 2.78 -2.18
C LEU A 57 12.29 2.81 -3.59
N LEU A 58 11.48 3.06 -4.60
CA LEU A 58 11.96 3.22 -5.98
C LEU A 58 12.83 4.46 -6.13
N GLU A 59 12.55 5.51 -5.37
CA GLU A 59 13.29 6.77 -5.40
C GLU A 59 14.58 6.70 -4.61
N THR A 60 14.62 5.94 -3.53
CA THR A 60 15.71 5.96 -2.56
C THR A 60 16.61 4.74 -2.58
N THR A 61 16.28 3.70 -3.35
CA THR A 61 17.07 2.47 -3.40
C THR A 61 17.25 1.99 -4.84
N ASP A 62 18.25 1.13 -5.05
CA ASP A 62 18.46 0.42 -6.31
C ASP A 62 17.99 -1.03 -6.23
N ARG A 63 17.21 -1.36 -5.21
CA ARG A 63 16.75 -2.72 -5.01
C ARG A 63 15.86 -3.20 -6.16
N PRO A 64 15.89 -4.49 -6.48
CA PRO A 64 15.05 -5.03 -7.56
C PRO A 64 13.56 -4.93 -7.23
N LEU A 65 12.74 -4.94 -8.28
CA LEU A 65 11.30 -4.74 -8.12
C LEU A 65 10.64 -5.76 -7.20
N HIS A 66 11.09 -7.02 -7.24
CA HIS A 66 10.52 -8.06 -6.36
C HIS A 66 10.78 -7.74 -4.88
N TRP A 67 11.94 -7.18 -4.57
CA TRP A 67 12.26 -6.77 -3.20
C TRP A 67 11.36 -5.61 -2.76
N ILE A 68 11.15 -4.64 -3.64
CA ILE A 68 10.28 -3.49 -3.35
C ILE A 68 8.83 -3.95 -3.15
N ALA A 69 8.34 -4.84 -4.02
CA ALA A 69 6.99 -5.40 -3.88
C ALA A 69 6.80 -6.06 -2.51
N GLU A 70 7.74 -6.90 -2.12
CA GLU A 70 7.70 -7.61 -0.85
C GLU A 70 7.78 -6.64 0.33
N ARG A 71 8.73 -5.72 0.29
CA ARG A 71 8.92 -4.74 1.36
C ARG A 71 7.71 -3.82 1.54
N ALA A 72 7.05 -3.46 0.44
CA ALA A 72 5.87 -2.62 0.48
C ALA A 72 4.60 -3.38 0.89
N GLY A 73 4.67 -4.70 0.97
CA GLY A 73 3.57 -5.52 1.48
C GLY A 73 2.69 -6.14 0.41
N PHE A 74 3.10 -6.10 -0.86
CA PHE A 74 2.37 -6.78 -1.93
C PHE A 74 2.69 -8.28 -1.92
N GLY A 75 1.66 -9.10 -2.06
CA GLY A 75 1.81 -10.56 -2.01
C GLY A 75 2.51 -11.15 -3.23
N SER A 76 2.59 -10.40 -4.33
CA SER A 76 3.24 -10.84 -5.56
C SER A 76 3.72 -9.64 -6.36
N LEU A 77 4.68 -9.87 -7.25
CA LEU A 77 5.14 -8.85 -8.18
C LEU A 77 4.02 -8.43 -9.14
N GLU A 78 3.17 -9.36 -9.55
CA GLU A 78 2.02 -9.08 -10.41
C GLU A 78 1.04 -8.13 -9.73
N SER A 79 0.68 -8.41 -8.48
CA SER A 79 -0.21 -7.55 -7.70
C SER A 79 0.39 -6.15 -7.54
N PHE A 80 1.68 -6.08 -7.25
CA PHE A 80 2.41 -4.81 -7.14
C PHE A 80 2.31 -4.01 -8.44
N ARG A 81 2.63 -4.61 -9.57
CA ARG A 81 2.58 -3.94 -10.87
C ARG A 81 1.18 -3.42 -11.18
N ARG A 82 0.16 -4.21 -10.92
CA ARG A 82 -1.23 -3.85 -11.20
C ARG A 82 -1.66 -2.63 -10.39
N HIS A 83 -1.48 -2.68 -9.08
CA HIS A 83 -1.91 -1.57 -8.21
C HIS A 83 -1.07 -0.31 -8.42
N PHE A 84 0.23 -0.47 -8.58
CA PHE A 84 1.12 0.66 -8.81
C PHE A 84 0.75 1.39 -10.09
N ARG A 85 0.52 0.65 -11.18
CA ARG A 85 0.15 1.25 -12.47
C ARG A 85 -1.14 2.06 -12.39
N VAL A 86 -2.15 1.55 -11.70
CA VAL A 86 -3.42 2.25 -11.54
C VAL A 86 -3.24 3.55 -10.78
N LEU A 87 -2.51 3.52 -9.67
CA LEU A 87 -2.39 4.68 -8.78
C LEU A 87 -1.31 5.66 -9.22
N ALA A 88 -0.20 5.18 -9.76
CA ALA A 88 0.91 6.03 -10.19
C ALA A 88 0.85 6.39 -11.67
N GLN A 89 -0.02 5.74 -12.44
CA GLN A 89 -0.18 5.94 -13.88
C GLN A 89 1.11 5.68 -14.67
N ALA A 90 1.94 4.79 -14.16
CA ALA A 90 3.15 4.31 -14.79
C ALA A 90 3.50 2.98 -14.15
N SER A 91 4.19 2.10 -14.89
CA SER A 91 4.72 0.88 -14.29
C SER A 91 5.83 1.24 -13.30
N PRO A 92 6.12 0.38 -12.31
CA PRO A 92 7.25 0.61 -11.41
C PRO A 92 8.57 0.81 -12.14
N ALA A 93 8.82 0.02 -13.20
CA ALA A 93 10.04 0.14 -13.98
C ALA A 93 10.12 1.48 -14.72
N ALA A 94 9.01 1.91 -15.33
CA ALA A 94 8.96 3.20 -16.01
C ALA A 94 9.13 4.36 -15.03
N TYR A 95 8.50 4.27 -13.87
CA TYR A 95 8.63 5.27 -12.81
C TYR A 95 10.09 5.43 -12.38
N ARG A 96 10.79 4.30 -12.15
CA ARG A 96 12.20 4.32 -11.77
C ARG A 96 13.07 4.91 -12.87
N ARG A 97 12.81 4.58 -14.14
CA ARG A 97 13.59 5.15 -15.27
C ARG A 97 13.45 6.66 -15.36
N GLN A 98 12.26 7.20 -15.12
CA GLN A 98 12.04 8.63 -15.13
C GLN A 98 12.90 9.36 -14.08
N LEU A 99 13.11 8.73 -12.94
CA LEU A 99 13.97 9.26 -11.89
C LEU A 99 15.44 9.26 -12.30
N GLN A 100 15.87 8.28 -13.08
CA GLN A 100 17.26 8.14 -13.50
C GLN A 100 17.65 9.12 -14.59
N ILE A 101 16.71 9.69 -15.30
CA ILE A 101 16.96 10.66 -16.37
C ILE A 101 17.30 12.04 -15.83
N ARG A 102 17.02 12.31 -14.60
CA ARG A 102 17.26 13.62 -13.98
C ARG A 102 18.74 13.92 -13.78
#